data_4589f1e1ad35044e80db8206af98c816
#
_entry.id   4589f1e1ad35044e80db8206af98c816
#
_cell.length_a   1.000
_cell.length_b   1.000
_cell.length_c   1.000
_cell.angle_alpha   90.00
_cell.angle_beta   90.00
_cell.angle_gamma   90.00
#
_symmetry.space_group_name_H-M   'P 1'
#
loop_
_entity.id
_entity.type
_entity.pdbx_description
1 polymer ?
#
loop_
_entity_poly.entity_id
_entity_poly.type
_entity_poly.pdbx_seq_one_letter_code
_entity_poly.pdbx_strand_id
1 'polypeptide(L)'
;MADLGPVKDRAMSAATLERHLGYWADGFGFWLIEHNGAVAGFGGLKPGAPDTPIEGEIEAGWMLAPDHWGQGLAGEAMTAALGWGWVNLAPPRIVAITAEQNGASRRLMTRLGMAQLPDLTFDHPQFDLADPCRRTVTYAIARP
;
A
#
# COMPACT_ATOMS: atom_id res chain seq x y z
N MET A 1 8.85 1.74 9.80
CA MET A 1 7.76 2.69 9.43
C MET A 1 8.20 3.74 8.42
N ALA A 2 9.17 3.42 7.62
CA ALA A 2 9.83 4.38 6.73
C ALA A 2 8.97 4.87 5.55
N ASP A 3 7.77 4.36 5.36
CA ASP A 3 7.00 4.60 4.13
C ASP A 3 5.63 5.21 4.32
N LEU A 4 5.29 5.59 5.53
CA LEU A 4 3.92 6.06 5.80
C LEU A 4 3.75 7.57 5.60
N GLY A 5 4.75 8.20 5.00
CA GLY A 5 4.84 9.63 4.95
C GLY A 5 5.41 10.22 6.25
N PRO A 6 5.46 11.54 6.34
CA PRO A 6 5.87 12.22 7.55
C PRO A 6 5.05 11.76 8.76
N VAL A 7 5.66 11.81 9.96
CA VAL A 7 4.95 11.53 11.20
C VAL A 7 3.70 12.41 11.27
N LYS A 8 2.55 11.77 11.42
CA LYS A 8 1.25 12.45 11.42
C LYS A 8 0.78 12.69 12.84
N ASP A 9 0.31 13.88 13.10
CA ASP A 9 -0.46 14.17 14.30
C ASP A 9 -1.87 13.54 14.21
N ARG A 10 -2.66 13.74 15.26
CA ARG A 10 -4.02 13.18 15.34
C ARG A 10 -4.94 13.73 14.24
N ALA A 11 -4.84 15.02 13.92
CA ALA A 11 -5.68 15.65 12.90
C ALA A 11 -5.33 15.13 11.49
N MET A 12 -4.05 15.00 11.17
CA MET A 12 -3.57 14.41 9.93
C MET A 12 -3.97 12.94 9.80
N SER A 13 -3.92 12.20 10.90
CA SER A 13 -4.36 10.79 10.93
C SER A 13 -5.87 10.68 10.70
N ALA A 14 -6.68 11.54 11.31
CA ALA A 14 -8.12 11.59 11.10
C ALA A 14 -8.46 11.91 9.64
N ALA A 15 -7.82 12.92 9.04
CA ALA A 15 -8.02 13.26 7.63
C ALA A 15 -7.60 12.11 6.68
N THR A 16 -6.54 11.39 7.04
CA THR A 16 -6.13 10.19 6.29
C THR A 16 -7.20 9.09 6.38
N LEU A 17 -7.75 8.85 7.56
CA LEU A 17 -8.82 7.89 7.77
C LEU A 17 -10.07 8.25 6.97
N GLU A 18 -10.50 9.52 7.02
CA GLU A 18 -11.65 9.99 6.24
C GLU A 18 -11.47 9.76 4.74
N ARG A 19 -10.27 10.05 4.22
CA ARG A 19 -9.95 9.78 2.82
C ARG A 19 -10.06 8.29 2.49
N HIS A 20 -9.53 7.41 3.36
CA HIS A 20 -9.63 5.96 3.16
C HIS A 20 -11.07 5.45 3.24
N LEU A 21 -11.87 5.99 4.16
CA LEU A 21 -13.31 5.68 4.22
C LEU A 21 -14.04 6.15 2.96
N GLY A 22 -13.63 7.29 2.40
CA GLY A 22 -14.19 7.82 1.15
C GLY A 22 -14.00 6.89 -0.05
N TYR A 23 -12.93 6.11 -0.11
CA TYR A 23 -12.72 5.15 -1.21
C TYR A 23 -13.80 4.08 -1.27
N TRP A 24 -14.40 3.71 -0.15
CA TRP A 24 -15.49 2.73 -0.11
C TRP A 24 -16.76 3.19 -0.82
N ALA A 25 -16.93 4.49 -1.07
CA ALA A 25 -18.00 4.99 -1.93
C ALA A 25 -17.86 4.48 -3.38
N ASP A 26 -16.63 4.22 -3.82
CA ASP A 26 -16.33 3.62 -5.13
C ASP A 26 -16.28 2.07 -5.09
N GLY A 27 -16.62 1.49 -3.94
CA GLY A 27 -16.79 0.04 -3.77
C GLY A 27 -15.53 -0.72 -3.38
N PHE A 28 -14.42 -0.06 -3.11
CA PHE A 28 -13.19 -0.72 -2.62
C PHE A 28 -12.35 0.22 -1.74
N GLY A 29 -11.49 -0.35 -0.92
CA GLY A 29 -10.69 0.41 0.03
C GLY A 29 -9.83 -0.52 0.88
N PHE A 30 -9.35 -0.01 2.01
CA PHE A 30 -8.60 -0.80 2.98
C PHE A 30 -9.54 -1.46 3.98
N TRP A 31 -9.23 -2.70 4.35
CA TRP A 31 -9.85 -3.45 5.44
C TRP A 31 -9.01 -3.37 6.70
N LEU A 32 -9.64 -3.55 7.84
CA LEU A 32 -8.92 -3.85 9.07
C LEU A 32 -8.36 -5.26 9.02
N ILE A 33 -7.15 -5.42 9.56
CA ILE A 33 -6.52 -6.72 9.77
C ILE A 33 -6.60 -7.01 11.27
N GLU A 34 -7.40 -8.01 11.62
CA GLU A 34 -7.50 -8.49 13.00
C GLU A 34 -6.67 -9.74 13.19
N HIS A 35 -6.03 -9.83 14.36
CA HIS A 35 -5.28 -11.01 14.77
C HIS A 35 -5.48 -11.24 16.27
N ASN A 36 -6.00 -12.43 16.63
CA ASN A 36 -6.28 -12.82 18.03
C ASN A 36 -7.14 -11.80 18.79
N GLY A 37 -8.15 -11.23 18.14
CA GLY A 37 -9.07 -10.26 18.74
C GLY A 37 -8.53 -8.84 18.88
N ALA A 38 -7.35 -8.55 18.33
CA ALA A 38 -6.77 -7.21 18.32
C ALA A 38 -6.60 -6.70 16.89
N VAL A 39 -6.73 -5.38 16.71
CA VAL A 39 -6.43 -4.73 15.43
C VAL A 39 -4.91 -4.76 15.20
N ALA A 40 -4.48 -5.54 14.21
CA ALA A 40 -3.08 -5.67 13.84
C ALA A 40 -2.64 -4.57 12.85
N GLY A 41 -3.58 -4.04 12.08
CA GLY A 41 -3.30 -3.02 11.07
C GLY A 41 -4.43 -2.87 10.07
N PHE A 42 -4.09 -2.38 8.90
CA PHE A 42 -5.02 -2.28 7.78
C PHE A 42 -4.28 -2.41 6.45
N GLY A 43 -5.01 -2.80 5.43
CA GLY A 43 -4.49 -2.95 4.08
C GLY A 43 -5.57 -3.32 3.10
N GLY A 44 -5.27 -3.23 1.83
CA GLY A 44 -6.21 -3.53 0.76
C GLY A 44 -5.84 -2.84 -0.54
N LEU A 45 -6.86 -2.48 -1.29
CA LEU A 45 -6.73 -1.82 -2.58
C LEU A 45 -7.34 -0.41 -2.50
N LYS A 46 -6.70 0.54 -3.16
CA LYS A 46 -7.17 1.92 -3.27
C LYS A 46 -6.82 2.51 -4.64
N PRO A 47 -7.37 3.66 -5.01
CA PRO A 47 -6.86 4.40 -6.17
C PRO A 47 -5.38 4.74 -6.02
N GLY A 48 -4.62 4.65 -7.12
CA GLY A 48 -3.22 5.05 -7.16
C GLY A 48 -3.04 6.50 -6.71
N ALA A 49 -1.93 6.75 -6.02
CA ALA A 49 -1.64 8.07 -5.45
C ALA A 49 -1.66 9.16 -6.54
N PRO A 50 -2.38 10.27 -6.33
CA PRO A 50 -2.40 11.38 -7.28
C PRO A 50 -1.01 12.02 -7.41
N ASP A 51 -0.77 12.66 -8.54
CA ASP A 51 0.51 13.31 -8.87
C ASP A 51 1.72 12.36 -8.85
N THR A 52 1.48 11.06 -9.08
CA THR A 52 2.52 10.03 -9.17
C THR A 52 2.37 9.22 -10.45
N PRO A 53 3.41 8.46 -10.85
CA PRO A 53 3.34 7.61 -12.04
C PRO A 53 2.27 6.51 -12.01
N ILE A 54 1.66 6.26 -10.85
CA ILE A 54 0.61 5.24 -10.68
C ILE A 54 -0.80 5.85 -10.56
N GLU A 55 -0.95 7.13 -10.82
CA GLU A 55 -2.27 7.76 -10.86
C GLU A 55 -3.17 7.07 -11.90
N GLY A 56 -4.39 6.74 -11.51
CA GLY A 56 -5.33 5.99 -12.34
C GLY A 56 -5.19 4.46 -12.28
N GLU A 57 -4.17 3.95 -11.61
CA GLU A 57 -4.00 2.51 -11.35
C GLU A 57 -4.77 2.08 -10.09
N ILE A 58 -4.89 0.77 -9.88
CA ILE A 58 -5.29 0.19 -8.60
C ILE A 58 -4.03 -0.08 -7.78
N GLU A 59 -3.93 0.54 -6.62
CA GLU A 59 -2.76 0.42 -5.73
C GLU A 59 -3.06 -0.50 -4.55
N ALA A 60 -2.19 -1.48 -4.34
CA ALA A 60 -2.16 -2.31 -3.14
C ALA A 60 -1.31 -1.63 -2.05
N GLY A 61 -1.85 -1.57 -0.83
CA GLY A 61 -1.14 -0.98 0.30
C GLY A 61 -1.46 -1.68 1.61
N TRP A 62 -0.55 -1.58 2.57
CA TRP A 62 -0.68 -2.20 3.89
C TRP A 62 0.10 -1.45 4.95
N MET A 63 -0.37 -1.56 6.18
CA MET A 63 0.31 -1.07 7.36
C MET A 63 -0.04 -1.97 8.55
N LEU A 64 0.97 -2.46 9.26
CA LEU A 64 0.81 -3.22 10.49
C LEU A 64 1.50 -2.52 11.66
N ALA A 65 0.88 -2.62 12.83
CA ALA A 65 1.52 -2.21 14.08
C ALA A 65 2.78 -3.05 14.33
N PRO A 66 3.84 -2.48 14.90
CA PRO A 66 5.12 -3.17 15.11
C PRO A 66 5.00 -4.51 15.85
N ASP A 67 4.11 -4.60 16.85
CA ASP A 67 3.88 -5.81 17.63
C ASP A 67 3.34 -6.99 16.80
N HIS A 68 2.86 -6.72 15.61
CA HIS A 68 2.33 -7.71 14.68
C HIS A 68 3.24 -8.03 13.50
N TRP A 69 4.47 -7.49 13.49
CA TRP A 69 5.43 -7.76 12.42
C TRP A 69 6.02 -9.17 12.51
N GLY A 70 6.52 -9.67 11.38
CA GLY A 70 7.21 -10.96 11.32
C GLY A 70 6.33 -12.20 11.45
N GLN A 71 5.01 -12.06 11.43
CA GLN A 71 4.04 -13.14 11.59
C GLN A 71 3.33 -13.55 10.30
N GLY A 72 3.71 -12.96 9.16
CA GLY A 72 3.10 -13.25 7.85
C GLY A 72 1.74 -12.61 7.60
N LEU A 73 1.22 -11.80 8.52
CA LEU A 73 -0.13 -11.23 8.45
C LEU A 73 -0.34 -10.34 7.23
N ALA A 74 0.63 -9.50 6.90
CA ALA A 74 0.55 -8.65 5.71
C ALA A 74 0.49 -9.49 4.43
N GLY A 75 1.27 -10.56 4.33
CA GLY A 75 1.26 -11.47 3.17
C GLY A 75 -0.07 -12.18 3.01
N GLU A 76 -0.65 -12.66 4.09
CA GLU A 76 -1.97 -13.31 4.10
C GLU A 76 -3.06 -12.32 3.68
N ALA A 77 -3.11 -11.15 4.33
CA ALA A 77 -4.09 -10.12 4.03
C ALA A 77 -4.00 -9.62 2.58
N MET A 78 -2.79 -9.38 2.08
CA MET A 78 -2.61 -8.88 0.72
C MET A 78 -2.85 -9.94 -0.34
N THR A 79 -2.60 -11.22 -0.08
CA THR A 79 -3.01 -12.31 -0.95
C THR A 79 -4.53 -12.34 -1.12
N ALA A 80 -5.27 -12.20 -0.02
CA ALA A 80 -6.73 -12.11 -0.06
C ALA A 80 -7.22 -10.86 -0.81
N ALA A 81 -6.59 -9.69 -0.55
CA ALA A 81 -6.94 -8.44 -1.20
C ALA A 81 -6.72 -8.49 -2.72
N LEU A 82 -5.59 -9.04 -3.17
CA LEU A 82 -5.31 -9.22 -4.60
C LEU A 82 -6.34 -10.15 -5.24
N GLY A 83 -6.63 -11.30 -4.62
CA GLY A 83 -7.65 -12.24 -5.10
C GLY A 83 -9.03 -11.58 -5.23
N TRP A 84 -9.43 -10.81 -4.24
CA TRP A 84 -10.66 -10.03 -4.28
C TRP A 84 -10.66 -9.01 -5.41
N GLY A 85 -9.54 -8.29 -5.59
CA GLY A 85 -9.39 -7.28 -6.64
C GLY A 85 -9.52 -7.85 -8.05
N TRP A 86 -8.94 -9.03 -8.30
CA TRP A 86 -9.06 -9.70 -9.60
C TRP A 86 -10.51 -10.04 -9.95
N VAL A 87 -11.30 -10.43 -8.97
CA VAL A 87 -12.71 -10.84 -9.18
C VAL A 87 -13.63 -9.62 -9.31
N ASN A 88 -13.45 -8.61 -8.46
CA ASN A 88 -14.44 -7.53 -8.29
C ASN A 88 -14.10 -6.27 -9.08
N LEU A 89 -12.82 -5.96 -9.26
CA LEU A 89 -12.37 -4.76 -9.99
C LEU A 89 -11.85 -5.08 -11.38
N ALA A 90 -11.37 -6.31 -11.57
CA ALA A 90 -10.86 -6.84 -12.84
C ALA A 90 -9.84 -5.91 -13.55
N PRO A 91 -8.89 -5.26 -12.87
CA PRO A 91 -7.91 -4.41 -13.52
C PRO A 91 -6.94 -5.25 -14.35
N PRO A 92 -6.26 -4.67 -15.36
CA PRO A 92 -5.23 -5.38 -16.11
C PRO A 92 -3.99 -5.70 -15.26
N ARG A 93 -3.74 -4.86 -14.25
CA ARG A 93 -2.67 -5.05 -13.27
C ARG A 93 -3.01 -4.36 -11.95
N ILE A 94 -2.32 -4.74 -10.88
CA ILE A 94 -2.33 -4.03 -9.60
C ILE A 94 -0.89 -3.59 -9.31
N VAL A 95 -0.73 -2.36 -8.84
CA VAL A 95 0.56 -1.76 -8.52
C VAL A 95 0.72 -1.60 -7.00
N ALA A 96 1.96 -1.44 -6.55
CA ALA A 96 2.27 -1.04 -5.19
C ALA A 96 3.52 -0.17 -5.20
N ILE A 97 3.59 0.80 -4.30
CA ILE A 97 4.74 1.68 -4.15
C ILE A 97 5.28 1.62 -2.72
N THR A 98 6.57 1.85 -2.59
CA THR A 98 7.23 1.95 -1.29
C THR A 98 8.53 2.72 -1.41
N ALA A 99 9.04 3.27 -0.29
CA ALA A 99 10.37 3.86 -0.30
C ALA A 99 11.41 2.82 -0.73
N GLU A 100 12.37 3.25 -1.53
CA GLU A 100 13.42 2.38 -2.08
C GLU A 100 14.18 1.62 -0.99
N GLN A 101 14.37 2.25 0.17
CA GLN A 101 15.04 1.66 1.33
C GLN A 101 14.18 0.68 2.14
N ASN A 102 12.87 0.62 1.91
CA ASN A 102 11.99 -0.30 2.65
C ASN A 102 12.10 -1.75 2.16
N GLY A 103 13.15 -2.42 2.60
CA GLY A 103 13.41 -3.80 2.24
C GLY A 103 12.31 -4.78 2.66
N ALA A 104 11.59 -4.50 3.76
CA ALA A 104 10.52 -5.37 4.23
C ALA A 104 9.33 -5.38 3.25
N SER A 105 8.83 -4.21 2.85
CA SER A 105 7.76 -4.10 1.86
C SER A 105 8.19 -4.62 0.50
N ARG A 106 9.40 -4.33 0.04
CA ARG A 106 9.92 -4.85 -1.24
C ARG A 106 9.97 -6.37 -1.27
N ARG A 107 10.42 -7.01 -0.18
CA ARG A 107 10.39 -8.48 -0.07
C ARG A 107 8.96 -9.04 -0.08
N LEU A 108 8.02 -8.36 0.56
CA LEU A 108 6.63 -8.78 0.52
C LEU A 108 6.05 -8.66 -0.90
N MET A 109 6.27 -7.54 -1.59
CA MET A 109 5.86 -7.37 -3.00
C MET A 109 6.38 -8.51 -3.88
N THR A 110 7.66 -8.87 -3.75
CA THR A 110 8.23 -9.99 -4.50
C THR A 110 7.56 -11.32 -4.15
N ARG A 111 7.29 -11.59 -2.86
CA ARG A 111 6.57 -12.82 -2.44
C ARG A 111 5.14 -12.88 -2.96
N LEU A 112 4.49 -11.74 -3.13
CA LEU A 112 3.15 -11.64 -3.73
C LEU A 112 3.18 -11.83 -5.26
N GLY A 113 4.34 -12.01 -5.87
CA GLY A 113 4.50 -12.18 -7.31
C GLY A 113 4.61 -10.87 -8.09
N MET A 114 4.80 -9.75 -7.40
CA MET A 114 5.00 -8.45 -8.04
C MET A 114 6.43 -8.31 -8.55
N ALA A 115 6.59 -7.73 -9.74
CA ALA A 115 7.88 -7.36 -10.31
C ALA A 115 8.10 -5.85 -10.21
N GLN A 116 9.33 -5.44 -9.94
CA GLN A 116 9.71 -4.03 -9.93
C GLN A 116 9.64 -3.44 -11.34
N LEU A 117 9.12 -2.23 -11.45
CA LEU A 117 9.09 -1.42 -12.66
C LEU A 117 10.10 -0.26 -12.53
N PRO A 118 11.36 -0.45 -12.95
CA PRO A 118 12.42 0.56 -12.74
C PRO A 118 12.10 1.91 -13.38
N ASP A 119 11.43 1.91 -14.54
CA ASP A 119 11.05 3.12 -15.28
C ASP A 119 9.99 3.97 -14.55
N LEU A 120 9.32 3.39 -13.55
CA LEU A 120 8.35 4.06 -12.70
C LEU A 120 8.92 4.34 -11.29
N THR A 121 10.22 4.49 -11.15
CA THR A 121 10.86 4.98 -9.94
C THR A 121 10.79 6.49 -9.92
N PHE A 122 10.37 7.09 -8.80
CA PHE A 122 10.10 8.53 -8.71
C PHE A 122 10.38 9.08 -7.31
N ASP A 123 10.34 10.40 -7.20
CA ASP A 123 10.42 11.10 -5.91
C ASP A 123 9.01 11.44 -5.44
N HIS A 124 8.58 10.83 -4.33
CA HIS A 124 7.21 10.96 -3.85
C HIS A 124 6.92 12.40 -3.36
N PRO A 125 5.86 13.06 -3.87
CA PRO A 125 5.61 14.49 -3.60
C PRO A 125 5.26 14.81 -2.14
N GLN A 126 4.84 13.80 -1.35
CA GLN A 126 4.51 13.99 0.06
C GLN A 126 5.74 14.08 0.99
N PHE A 127 6.93 13.79 0.48
CA PHE A 127 8.17 13.83 1.26
C PHE A 127 9.01 15.04 0.90
N ASP A 128 9.65 15.65 1.89
CA ASP A 128 10.60 16.72 1.69
C ASP A 128 11.81 16.28 0.84
N LEU A 129 12.47 17.25 0.20
CA LEU A 129 13.60 16.99 -0.70
C LEU A 129 14.74 16.18 -0.06
N ALA A 130 14.95 16.39 1.24
CA ALA A 130 16.02 15.72 1.99
C ALA A 130 15.56 14.42 2.68
N ASP A 131 14.28 14.05 2.57
CA ASP A 131 13.75 12.86 3.24
C ASP A 131 14.25 11.59 2.52
N PRO A 132 14.93 10.67 3.23
CA PRO A 132 15.42 9.43 2.64
C PRO A 132 14.29 8.52 2.14
N CYS A 133 13.05 8.69 2.61
CA CYS A 133 11.89 7.95 2.13
C CYS A 133 11.30 8.50 0.82
N ARG A 134 11.77 9.66 0.36
CA ARG A 134 11.28 10.32 -0.85
C ARG A 134 11.46 9.45 -2.10
N ARG A 135 12.62 8.80 -2.24
CA ARG A 135 12.89 7.92 -3.38
C ARG A 135 12.00 6.69 -3.30
N THR A 136 11.08 6.56 -4.24
CA THR A 136 10.01 5.56 -4.25
C THR A 136 10.15 4.63 -5.43
N VAL A 137 10.00 3.34 -5.20
CA VAL A 137 10.00 2.29 -6.22
C VAL A 137 8.59 1.77 -6.44
N THR A 138 8.31 1.38 -7.67
CA THR A 138 7.01 0.83 -8.09
C THR A 138 7.15 -0.64 -8.43
N TYR A 139 6.20 -1.43 -7.98
CA TYR A 139 6.03 -2.84 -8.31
C TYR A 139 4.66 -3.06 -8.93
N ALA A 140 4.53 -4.08 -9.76
CA ALA A 140 3.26 -4.45 -10.36
C ALA A 140 3.11 -5.97 -10.49
N ILE A 141 1.87 -6.43 -10.46
CA ILE A 141 1.48 -7.79 -10.82
C ILE A 141 0.37 -7.72 -11.87
N ALA A 142 0.55 -8.43 -12.97
CA ALA A 142 -0.48 -8.55 -14.02
C ALA A 142 -1.61 -9.47 -13.52
N ARG A 143 -2.79 -9.29 -14.10
CA ARG A 143 -3.92 -10.18 -13.86
C ARG A 143 -3.55 -11.60 -14.32
N PRO A 144 -3.81 -12.63 -13.50
CA PRO A 144 -3.58 -14.04 -13.87
C PRO A 144 -4.36 -14.50 -15.09
#